data_c00fd474b26e239acd453651c0acde5d
#
_entry.id   c00fd474b26e239acd453651c0acde5d
#
_cell.length_a   1.000
_cell.length_b   1.000
_cell.length_c   1.000
_cell.angle_alpha   90.00
_cell.angle_beta   90.00
_cell.angle_gamma   90.00
#
_symmetry.space_group_name_H-M   'P 1'
#
loop_
_entity.id
_entity.type
_entity.pdbx_description
1 polymer ?
#
loop_
_entity_poly.entity_id
_entity_poly.type
_entity_poly.pdbx_seq_one_letter_code
_entity_poly.pdbx_strand_id
1 'polypeptide(L)'
;MAETTRDRILDAALRAYGTEGFAVTSLDALADQLGIRKQTILYYFPSKHAVFEAVIDAAAIDLATAFEEEASRGLVGLEQVEAIVRRVFRLAVAQPELLGLVREVTRPGSLSADRLATQIAPIFDRARDFLEREMDAGHLRRSDPEMLLLSLYSTVVGVATELEVQRAMGLPPTLRGTVARRQELTRFLRAALEPAR
;
A
#
# COMPACT_ATOMS: atom_id res chain seq x y z
N MET A 1 10.62 -14.50 16.28
CA MET A 1 9.50 -14.70 17.23
C MET A 1 8.52 -15.68 16.59
N ALA A 2 7.88 -16.58 17.37
CA ALA A 2 6.84 -17.45 16.83
C ALA A 2 5.60 -16.62 16.47
N GLU A 3 5.03 -16.87 15.31
CA GLU A 3 3.79 -16.23 14.83
C GLU A 3 2.64 -16.58 15.79
N THR A 4 1.94 -15.57 16.29
CA THR A 4 0.83 -15.79 17.23
C THR A 4 -0.46 -16.19 16.49
N THR A 5 -1.42 -16.78 17.22
CA THR A 5 -2.74 -17.08 16.65
C THR A 5 -3.43 -15.77 16.14
N ARG A 6 -3.21 -14.64 16.83
CA ARG A 6 -3.72 -13.35 16.41
C ARG A 6 -3.13 -12.94 15.04
N ASP A 7 -1.83 -13.09 14.84
CA ASP A 7 -1.16 -12.74 13.59
C ASP A 7 -1.64 -13.63 12.45
N ARG A 8 -1.79 -14.92 12.69
CA ARG A 8 -2.34 -15.87 11.70
C ARG A 8 -3.78 -15.50 11.28
N ILE A 9 -4.59 -15.00 12.21
CA ILE A 9 -5.96 -14.53 11.89
C ILE A 9 -5.89 -13.29 11.00
N LEU A 10 -5.04 -12.31 11.32
CA LEU A 10 -4.88 -11.09 10.54
C LEU A 10 -4.36 -11.38 9.12
N ASP A 11 -3.39 -12.27 9.00
CA ASP A 11 -2.84 -12.71 7.72
C ASP A 11 -3.87 -13.41 6.82
N ALA A 12 -4.65 -14.33 7.39
CA ALA A 12 -5.71 -15.01 6.65
C ALA A 12 -6.82 -14.02 6.26
N ALA A 13 -7.18 -13.10 7.15
CA ALA A 13 -8.18 -12.08 6.89
C ALA A 13 -7.71 -11.07 5.83
N LEU A 14 -6.44 -10.64 5.84
CA LEU A 14 -5.88 -9.79 4.80
C LEU A 14 -6.01 -10.44 3.43
N ARG A 15 -5.61 -11.72 3.31
CA ARG A 15 -5.75 -12.47 2.06
C ARG A 15 -7.19 -12.55 1.59
N ALA A 16 -8.11 -12.95 2.48
CA ALA A 16 -9.52 -13.12 2.13
C ALA A 16 -10.19 -11.78 1.76
N TYR A 17 -9.99 -10.74 2.55
CA TYR A 17 -10.57 -9.42 2.28
C TYR A 17 -9.98 -8.76 1.04
N GLY A 18 -8.68 -8.95 0.78
CA GLY A 18 -8.00 -8.40 -0.39
C GLY A 18 -8.33 -9.13 -1.70
N THR A 19 -8.71 -10.40 -1.66
CA THR A 19 -9.02 -11.19 -2.87
C THR A 19 -10.51 -11.31 -3.13
N GLU A 20 -11.30 -11.62 -2.11
CA GLU A 20 -12.75 -11.90 -2.22
C GLU A 20 -13.60 -10.69 -1.84
N GLY A 21 -13.06 -9.83 -0.97
CA GLY A 21 -13.74 -8.66 -0.42
C GLY A 21 -14.35 -8.90 0.96
N PHE A 22 -14.56 -7.80 1.68
CA PHE A 22 -15.10 -7.86 3.04
C PHE A 22 -16.50 -8.45 3.10
N ALA A 23 -17.40 -8.10 2.16
CA ALA A 23 -18.80 -8.49 2.23
C ALA A 23 -19.00 -10.01 2.21
N VAL A 24 -18.29 -10.72 1.34
CA VAL A 24 -18.48 -12.17 1.12
C VAL A 24 -17.70 -13.06 2.09
N THR A 25 -16.57 -12.58 2.63
CA THR A 25 -15.79 -13.34 3.62
C THR A 25 -16.56 -13.48 4.94
N SER A 26 -16.62 -14.66 5.52
CA SER A 26 -17.24 -14.89 6.84
C SER A 26 -16.22 -15.30 7.89
N LEU A 27 -16.55 -15.08 9.20
CA LEU A 27 -15.68 -15.59 10.28
C LEU A 27 -15.62 -17.11 10.33
N ASP A 28 -16.66 -17.80 9.86
CA ASP A 28 -16.67 -19.26 9.79
C ASP A 28 -15.68 -19.74 8.72
N ALA A 29 -15.70 -19.12 7.53
CA ALA A 29 -14.74 -19.42 6.45
C ALA A 29 -13.29 -19.17 6.89
N LEU A 30 -13.02 -18.07 7.59
CA LEU A 30 -11.69 -17.79 8.14
C LEU A 30 -11.27 -18.83 9.17
N ALA A 31 -12.19 -19.26 10.05
CA ALA A 31 -11.92 -20.25 11.06
C ALA A 31 -11.59 -21.61 10.43
N ASP A 32 -12.37 -22.03 9.43
CA ASP A 32 -12.16 -23.28 8.68
C ASP A 32 -10.80 -23.25 7.97
N GLN A 33 -10.46 -22.16 7.30
CA GLN A 33 -9.16 -22.00 6.63
C GLN A 33 -7.98 -22.13 7.59
N LEU A 34 -8.14 -21.64 8.81
CA LEU A 34 -7.10 -21.67 9.85
C LEU A 34 -7.07 -22.96 10.67
N GLY A 35 -8.09 -23.83 10.54
CA GLY A 35 -8.24 -25.02 11.36
C GLY A 35 -8.52 -24.71 12.83
N ILE A 36 -9.22 -23.60 13.12
CA ILE A 36 -9.59 -23.16 14.47
C ILE A 36 -11.11 -22.99 14.58
N ARG A 37 -11.61 -22.79 15.82
CA ARG A 37 -13.02 -22.48 16.02
C ARG A 37 -13.31 -21.00 15.84
N LYS A 38 -14.49 -20.64 15.34
CA LYS A 38 -14.97 -19.24 15.27
C LYS A 38 -14.83 -18.51 16.61
N GLN A 39 -15.11 -19.19 17.71
CA GLN A 39 -14.95 -18.63 19.06
C GLN A 39 -13.51 -18.19 19.35
N THR A 40 -12.52 -18.84 18.75
CA THR A 40 -11.12 -18.44 18.88
C THR A 40 -10.90 -17.09 18.20
N ILE A 41 -11.49 -16.87 17.01
CA ILE A 41 -11.43 -15.56 16.35
C ILE A 41 -12.14 -14.52 17.20
N LEU A 42 -13.36 -14.82 17.69
CA LEU A 42 -14.16 -13.89 18.51
C LEU A 42 -13.52 -13.56 19.87
N TYR A 43 -12.63 -14.41 20.37
CA TYR A 43 -11.83 -14.13 21.56
C TYR A 43 -10.84 -12.99 21.32
N TYR A 44 -10.21 -12.92 20.14
CA TYR A 44 -9.27 -11.86 19.79
C TYR A 44 -9.96 -10.63 19.20
N PHE A 45 -11.05 -10.83 18.49
CA PHE A 45 -11.77 -9.78 17.74
C PHE A 45 -13.28 -9.96 17.90
N PRO A 46 -13.97 -9.04 18.58
CA PRO A 46 -15.38 -9.25 18.97
C PRO A 46 -16.36 -9.30 17.78
N SER A 47 -15.92 -8.96 16.57
CA SER A 47 -16.76 -8.97 15.37
C SER A 47 -15.92 -9.11 14.09
N LYS A 48 -16.59 -9.44 12.98
CA LYS A 48 -15.97 -9.42 11.64
C LYS A 48 -15.41 -8.02 11.31
N HIS A 49 -16.14 -6.96 11.71
CA HIS A 49 -15.68 -5.58 11.50
C HIS A 49 -14.41 -5.28 12.31
N ALA A 50 -14.32 -5.75 13.54
CA ALA A 50 -13.12 -5.61 14.36
C ALA A 50 -11.89 -6.34 13.76
N VAL A 51 -12.09 -7.49 13.12
CA VAL A 51 -11.02 -8.14 12.34
C VAL A 51 -10.59 -7.24 11.18
N PHE A 52 -11.54 -6.69 10.44
CA PHE A 52 -11.27 -5.84 9.28
C PHE A 52 -10.50 -4.58 9.66
N GLU A 53 -10.92 -3.89 10.73
CA GLU A 53 -10.21 -2.72 11.27
C GLU A 53 -8.78 -3.07 11.72
N ALA A 54 -8.60 -4.21 12.39
CA ALA A 54 -7.28 -4.65 12.82
C ALA A 54 -6.36 -5.03 11.64
N VAL A 55 -6.90 -5.53 10.54
CA VAL A 55 -6.17 -5.76 9.28
C VAL A 55 -5.73 -4.43 8.67
N ILE A 56 -6.60 -3.41 8.66
CA ILE A 56 -6.25 -2.06 8.17
C ILE A 56 -5.10 -1.48 9.00
N ASP A 57 -5.19 -1.57 10.35
CA ASP A 57 -4.16 -1.07 11.24
C ASP A 57 -2.81 -1.77 11.02
N ALA A 58 -2.81 -3.11 10.89
CA ALA A 58 -1.60 -3.88 10.63
C ALA A 58 -0.97 -3.49 9.28
N ALA A 59 -1.78 -3.40 8.22
CA ALA A 59 -1.30 -2.99 6.90
C ALA A 59 -0.72 -1.57 6.90
N ALA A 60 -1.33 -0.64 7.64
CA ALA A 60 -0.83 0.73 7.77
C ALA A 60 0.50 0.78 8.53
N ILE A 61 0.67 -0.03 9.59
CA ILE A 61 1.93 -0.15 10.34
C ILE A 61 3.04 -0.71 9.44
N ASP A 62 2.76 -1.76 8.67
CA ASP A 62 3.74 -2.35 7.76
C ASP A 62 4.17 -1.35 6.68
N LEU A 63 3.22 -0.59 6.15
CA LEU A 63 3.50 0.47 5.18
C LEU A 63 4.35 1.58 5.81
N ALA A 64 3.99 2.07 7.01
CA ALA A 64 4.75 3.10 7.73
C ALA A 64 6.18 2.64 8.00
N THR A 65 6.36 1.41 8.48
CA THR A 65 7.68 0.81 8.73
C THR A 65 8.51 0.74 7.45
N ALA A 66 7.91 0.32 6.33
CA ALA A 66 8.59 0.27 5.05
C ALA A 66 9.05 1.66 4.56
N PHE A 67 8.26 2.71 4.81
CA PHE A 67 8.64 4.08 4.51
C PHE A 67 9.76 4.58 5.42
N GLU A 68 9.69 4.32 6.72
CA GLU A 68 10.72 4.72 7.70
C GLU A 68 12.07 4.05 7.42
N GLU A 69 12.08 2.77 7.06
CA GLU A 69 13.28 2.05 6.64
C GLU A 69 13.96 2.73 5.44
N GLU A 70 13.19 3.13 4.42
CA GLU A 70 13.76 3.83 3.27
C GLU A 70 14.18 5.28 3.61
N ALA A 71 13.41 5.99 4.44
CA ALA A 71 13.73 7.36 4.85
C ALA A 71 15.02 7.42 5.70
N SER A 72 15.30 6.40 6.52
CA SER A 72 16.48 6.32 7.37
C SER A 72 17.80 6.08 6.60
N ARG A 73 17.74 5.82 5.30
CA ARG A 73 18.94 5.58 4.46
C ARG A 73 19.76 6.82 4.16
N GLY A 74 19.24 8.01 4.47
CA GLY A 74 19.92 9.29 4.24
C GLY A 74 20.08 9.65 2.75
N LEU A 75 19.25 9.08 1.88
CA LEU A 75 19.16 9.47 0.49
C LEU A 75 18.47 10.84 0.38
N VAL A 76 18.76 11.58 -0.68
CA VAL A 76 18.19 12.92 -0.92
C VAL A 76 17.53 13.00 -2.32
N GLY A 77 16.61 13.94 -2.46
CA GLY A 77 16.00 14.27 -3.75
C GLY A 77 15.40 13.05 -4.45
N LEU A 78 15.72 12.93 -5.72
CA LEU A 78 15.22 11.87 -6.59
C LEU A 78 15.61 10.45 -6.13
N GLU A 79 16.80 10.28 -5.55
CA GLU A 79 17.24 8.95 -5.09
C GLU A 79 16.34 8.42 -3.98
N GLN A 80 15.92 9.27 -3.06
CA GLN A 80 14.99 8.92 -2.00
C GLN A 80 13.60 8.59 -2.57
N VAL A 81 13.06 9.41 -3.48
CA VAL A 81 11.78 9.14 -4.15
C VAL A 81 11.83 7.79 -4.87
N GLU A 82 12.88 7.53 -5.65
CA GLU A 82 13.04 6.27 -6.37
C GLU A 82 13.15 5.06 -5.42
N ALA A 83 13.82 5.22 -4.27
CA ALA A 83 13.94 4.16 -3.27
C ALA A 83 12.55 3.80 -2.70
N ILE A 84 11.75 4.81 -2.33
CA ILE A 84 10.37 4.64 -1.85
C ILE A 84 9.51 3.98 -2.92
N VAL A 85 9.54 4.49 -4.16
CA VAL A 85 8.76 3.91 -5.28
C VAL A 85 9.14 2.44 -5.50
N ARG A 86 10.43 2.11 -5.50
CA ARG A 86 10.88 0.72 -5.62
C ARG A 86 10.37 -0.15 -4.45
N ARG A 87 10.33 0.38 -3.25
CA ARG A 87 9.85 -0.34 -2.05
C ARG A 87 8.34 -0.61 -2.16
N VAL A 88 7.55 0.43 -2.47
CA VAL A 88 6.10 0.31 -2.66
C VAL A 88 5.77 -0.66 -3.78
N PHE A 89 6.48 -0.57 -4.91
CA PHE A 89 6.27 -1.47 -6.03
C PHE A 89 6.59 -2.94 -5.68
N ARG A 90 7.66 -3.18 -4.92
CA ARG A 90 7.98 -4.54 -4.42
C ARG A 90 6.89 -5.05 -3.49
N LEU A 91 6.38 -4.21 -2.58
CA LEU A 91 5.31 -4.57 -1.67
C LEU A 91 4.04 -4.94 -2.45
N ALA A 92 3.66 -4.12 -3.43
CA ALA A 92 2.52 -4.34 -4.30
C ALA A 92 2.57 -5.67 -5.06
N VAL A 93 3.76 -6.06 -5.50
CA VAL A 93 3.97 -7.34 -6.24
C VAL A 93 4.04 -8.53 -5.28
N ALA A 94 4.64 -8.35 -4.11
CA ALA A 94 4.80 -9.43 -3.12
C ALA A 94 3.51 -9.74 -2.35
N GLN A 95 2.67 -8.73 -2.14
CA GLN A 95 1.43 -8.81 -1.36
C GLN A 95 0.29 -8.10 -2.10
N PRO A 96 -0.22 -8.67 -3.21
CA PRO A 96 -1.29 -8.05 -3.99
C PRO A 96 -2.59 -7.87 -3.19
N GLU A 97 -2.77 -8.64 -2.11
CA GLU A 97 -3.90 -8.55 -1.19
C GLU A 97 -3.97 -7.19 -0.48
N LEU A 98 -2.83 -6.55 -0.19
CA LEU A 98 -2.80 -5.20 0.38
C LEU A 98 -3.50 -4.18 -0.53
N LEU A 99 -3.34 -4.33 -1.83
CA LEU A 99 -3.96 -3.44 -2.80
C LEU A 99 -5.45 -3.74 -2.96
N GLY A 100 -5.84 -5.01 -2.85
CA GLY A 100 -7.23 -5.42 -2.74
C GLY A 100 -7.89 -4.82 -1.49
N LEU A 101 -7.19 -4.84 -0.35
CA LEU A 101 -7.63 -4.21 0.88
C LEU A 101 -7.83 -2.70 0.70
N VAL A 102 -6.86 -1.99 0.11
CA VAL A 102 -6.99 -0.54 -0.17
C VAL A 102 -8.23 -0.26 -1.03
N ARG A 103 -8.44 -1.04 -2.10
CA ARG A 103 -9.64 -0.93 -2.94
C ARG A 103 -10.94 -1.17 -2.15
N GLU A 104 -10.95 -2.19 -1.29
CA GLU A 104 -12.12 -2.50 -0.45
C GLU A 104 -12.44 -1.37 0.52
N VAL A 105 -11.42 -0.79 1.17
CA VAL A 105 -11.58 0.30 2.13
C VAL A 105 -11.96 1.62 1.45
N THR A 106 -11.43 1.91 0.26
CA THR A 106 -11.73 3.15 -0.47
C THR A 106 -13.00 3.08 -1.33
N ARG A 107 -13.71 1.94 -1.31
CA ARG A 107 -15.00 1.81 -1.99
C ARG A 107 -16.01 2.82 -1.43
N PRO A 108 -16.81 3.48 -2.27
CA PRO A 108 -17.88 4.36 -1.79
C PRO A 108 -18.78 3.64 -0.79
N GLY A 109 -19.01 4.27 0.39
CA GLY A 109 -19.81 3.72 1.48
C GLY A 109 -19.07 2.75 2.40
N SER A 110 -17.77 2.60 2.29
CA SER A 110 -16.98 1.84 3.27
C SER A 110 -17.00 2.53 4.64
N LEU A 111 -17.38 1.80 5.68
CA LEU A 111 -17.38 2.30 7.06
C LEU A 111 -15.97 2.48 7.66
N SER A 112 -14.95 1.97 7.00
CA SER A 112 -13.57 2.00 7.48
C SER A 112 -12.66 2.95 6.71
N ALA A 113 -13.23 3.77 5.80
CA ALA A 113 -12.45 4.75 5.03
C ALA A 113 -11.77 5.79 5.95
N ASP A 114 -12.50 6.30 6.94
CA ASP A 114 -11.97 7.28 7.91
C ASP A 114 -10.84 6.67 8.76
N ARG A 115 -10.95 5.37 9.09
CA ARG A 115 -9.90 4.67 9.83
C ARG A 115 -8.62 4.58 8.99
N LEU A 116 -8.71 4.16 7.73
CA LEU A 116 -7.55 4.14 6.84
C LEU A 116 -6.95 5.54 6.72
N ALA A 117 -7.75 6.57 6.46
CA ALA A 117 -7.29 7.95 6.35
C ALA A 117 -6.51 8.38 7.61
N THR A 118 -7.04 8.08 8.81
CA THR A 118 -6.37 8.40 10.09
C THR A 118 -5.03 7.68 10.23
N GLN A 119 -4.95 6.41 9.83
CA GLN A 119 -3.73 5.61 9.96
C GLN A 119 -2.63 6.03 8.98
N ILE A 120 -2.99 6.45 7.76
CA ILE A 120 -2.02 6.83 6.74
C ILE A 120 -1.66 8.32 6.76
N ALA A 121 -2.46 9.19 7.39
CA ALA A 121 -2.21 10.63 7.44
C ALA A 121 -0.79 10.97 7.91
N PRO A 122 -0.23 10.37 8.99
CA PRO A 122 1.14 10.67 9.42
C PRO A 122 2.22 10.31 8.38
N ILE A 123 1.95 9.33 7.52
CA ILE A 123 2.87 8.96 6.42
C ILE A 123 2.86 10.07 5.36
N PHE A 124 1.67 10.53 4.98
CA PHE A 124 1.52 11.61 4.01
C PHE A 124 2.09 12.94 4.52
N ASP A 125 1.90 13.27 5.79
CA ASP A 125 2.49 14.48 6.40
C ASP A 125 4.02 14.46 6.31
N ARG A 126 4.66 13.35 6.69
CA ARG A 126 6.12 13.19 6.57
C ARG A 126 6.60 13.24 5.12
N ALA A 127 5.84 12.64 4.20
CA ALA A 127 6.18 12.66 2.78
C ALA A 127 6.06 14.08 2.19
N ARG A 128 5.04 14.85 2.59
CA ARG A 128 4.89 16.26 2.23
C ARG A 128 6.07 17.07 2.72
N ASP A 129 6.38 16.99 4.03
CA ASP A 129 7.49 17.71 4.64
C ASP A 129 8.84 17.37 3.98
N PHE A 130 9.03 16.12 3.55
CA PHE A 130 10.20 15.73 2.77
C PHE A 130 10.21 16.42 1.41
N LEU A 131 9.11 16.37 0.65
CA LEU A 131 9.04 16.99 -0.67
C LEU A 131 9.28 18.50 -0.61
N GLU A 132 8.68 19.19 0.35
CA GLU A 132 8.87 20.63 0.54
C GLU A 132 10.35 20.96 0.79
N ARG A 133 11.00 20.24 1.71
CA ARG A 133 12.45 20.45 1.99
C ARG A 133 13.32 20.21 0.76
N GLU A 134 13.05 19.16 -0.01
CA GLU A 134 13.85 18.82 -1.18
C GLU A 134 13.61 19.81 -2.35
N MET A 135 12.40 20.33 -2.47
CA MET A 135 12.08 21.42 -3.41
C MET A 135 12.76 22.73 -3.02
N ASP A 136 12.77 23.06 -1.73
CA ASP A 136 13.43 24.27 -1.21
C ASP A 136 14.95 24.19 -1.35
N ALA A 137 15.51 22.99 -1.19
CA ALA A 137 16.93 22.72 -1.43
C ALA A 137 17.31 22.69 -2.93
N GLY A 138 16.32 22.73 -3.85
CA GLY A 138 16.56 22.65 -5.28
C GLY A 138 16.89 21.23 -5.80
N HIS A 139 16.69 20.20 -4.99
CA HIS A 139 16.91 18.81 -5.38
C HIS A 139 15.74 18.22 -6.16
N LEU A 140 14.56 18.80 -6.02
CA LEU A 140 13.35 18.46 -6.76
C LEU A 140 12.75 19.70 -7.45
N ARG A 141 12.05 19.45 -8.56
CA ARG A 141 11.28 20.51 -9.25
C ARG A 141 10.21 21.05 -8.31
N ARG A 142 10.09 22.37 -8.21
CA ARG A 142 9.00 23.01 -7.48
C ARG A 142 7.63 22.70 -8.10
N SER A 143 6.74 22.19 -7.26
CA SER A 143 5.34 21.89 -7.58
C SER A 143 4.51 21.96 -6.30
N ASP A 144 3.21 21.86 -6.43
CA ASP A 144 2.32 21.68 -5.27
C ASP A 144 2.57 20.32 -4.63
N PRO A 145 2.95 20.23 -3.34
CA PRO A 145 3.36 18.98 -2.70
C PRO A 145 2.19 18.01 -2.52
N GLU A 146 0.97 18.47 -2.23
CA GLU A 146 -0.21 17.64 -2.09
C GLU A 146 -0.60 17.00 -3.43
N MET A 147 -0.63 17.79 -4.48
CA MET A 147 -0.93 17.32 -5.84
C MET A 147 0.15 16.39 -6.36
N LEU A 148 1.40 16.64 -6.01
CA LEU A 148 2.52 15.74 -6.33
C LEU A 148 2.38 14.40 -5.63
N LEU A 149 2.07 14.40 -4.32
CA LEU A 149 1.84 13.17 -3.55
C LEU A 149 0.68 12.35 -4.11
N LEU A 150 -0.44 13.00 -4.41
CA LEU A 150 -1.59 12.34 -5.02
C LEU A 150 -1.24 11.74 -6.38
N SER A 151 -0.47 12.46 -7.20
CA SER A 151 -0.03 12.01 -8.52
C SER A 151 0.94 10.83 -8.42
N LEU A 152 1.90 10.90 -7.50
CA LEU A 152 2.84 9.81 -7.21
C LEU A 152 2.10 8.55 -6.74
N TYR A 153 1.22 8.70 -5.75
CA TYR A 153 0.38 7.61 -5.27
C TYR A 153 -0.43 6.97 -6.41
N SER A 154 -1.21 7.76 -7.14
CA SER A 154 -2.08 7.28 -8.21
C SER A 154 -1.28 6.58 -9.32
N THR A 155 -0.14 7.14 -9.71
CA THR A 155 0.71 6.56 -10.76
C THR A 155 1.36 5.26 -10.30
N VAL A 156 1.95 5.24 -9.11
CA VAL A 156 2.65 4.05 -8.58
C VAL A 156 1.67 2.91 -8.35
N VAL A 157 0.55 3.21 -7.67
CA VAL A 157 -0.49 2.22 -7.38
C VAL A 157 -1.14 1.74 -8.67
N GLY A 158 -1.55 2.63 -9.57
CA GLY A 158 -2.16 2.24 -10.85
C GLY A 158 -1.25 1.35 -11.70
N VAL A 159 0.03 1.72 -11.86
CA VAL A 159 1.00 0.88 -12.61
C VAL A 159 1.24 -0.47 -11.94
N ALA A 160 1.17 -0.54 -10.60
CA ALA A 160 1.37 -1.79 -9.89
C ALA A 160 0.14 -2.72 -9.91
N THR A 161 -1.09 -2.17 -9.98
CA THR A 161 -2.31 -2.89 -9.60
C THR A 161 -3.38 -3.04 -10.66
N GLU A 162 -3.42 -2.14 -11.66
CA GLU A 162 -4.48 -2.14 -12.68
C GLU A 162 -4.24 -3.23 -13.74
N LEU A 163 -4.32 -4.51 -13.32
CA LEU A 163 -4.02 -5.66 -14.17
C LEU A 163 -4.96 -5.75 -15.38
N GLU A 164 -6.23 -5.41 -15.22
CA GLU A 164 -7.20 -5.46 -16.33
C GLU A 164 -6.91 -4.36 -17.36
N VAL A 165 -6.55 -3.16 -16.91
CA VAL A 165 -6.11 -2.08 -17.80
C VAL A 165 -4.80 -2.49 -18.52
N GLN A 166 -3.86 -3.09 -17.79
CA GLN A 166 -2.62 -3.59 -18.38
C GLN A 166 -2.88 -4.66 -19.44
N ARG A 167 -3.77 -5.60 -19.18
CA ARG A 167 -4.20 -6.62 -20.16
C ARG A 167 -4.83 -5.99 -21.41
N ALA A 168 -5.73 -5.03 -21.20
CA ALA A 168 -6.36 -4.28 -22.31
C ALA A 168 -5.34 -3.52 -23.16
N MET A 169 -4.24 -3.05 -22.57
CA MET A 169 -3.12 -2.41 -23.26
C MET A 169 -2.12 -3.41 -23.86
N GLY A 170 -2.35 -4.72 -23.77
CA GLY A 170 -1.44 -5.75 -24.23
C GLY A 170 -0.16 -5.91 -23.40
N LEU A 171 -0.14 -5.41 -22.18
CA LEU A 171 1.00 -5.54 -21.28
C LEU A 171 0.95 -6.89 -20.54
N PRO A 172 1.96 -7.76 -20.70
CA PRO A 172 1.91 -9.10 -20.14
C PRO A 172 2.08 -9.07 -18.60
N PRO A 173 1.27 -9.84 -17.84
CA PRO A 173 1.39 -9.97 -16.38
C PRO A 173 2.54 -10.93 -15.99
N THR A 174 3.71 -10.75 -16.60
CA THR A 174 4.91 -11.56 -16.35
C THR A 174 5.86 -10.82 -15.43
N LEU A 175 6.74 -11.56 -14.74
CA LEU A 175 7.80 -10.96 -13.92
C LEU A 175 8.67 -9.99 -14.73
N ARG A 176 9.03 -10.36 -15.96
CA ARG A 176 9.80 -9.50 -16.86
C ARG A 176 9.02 -8.23 -17.23
N GLY A 177 7.72 -8.34 -17.51
CA GLY A 177 6.83 -7.21 -17.76
C GLY A 177 6.73 -6.29 -16.54
N THR A 178 6.61 -6.87 -15.34
CA THR A 178 6.59 -6.11 -14.09
C THR A 178 7.88 -5.31 -13.85
N VAL A 179 9.04 -5.92 -14.10
CA VAL A 179 10.33 -5.23 -14.00
C VAL A 179 10.43 -4.09 -15.02
N ALA A 180 10.02 -4.34 -16.26
CA ALA A 180 10.02 -3.32 -17.31
C ALA A 180 9.12 -2.13 -16.94
N ARG A 181 7.89 -2.38 -16.49
CA ARG A 181 6.96 -1.33 -16.04
C ARG A 181 7.55 -0.49 -14.91
N ARG A 182 8.17 -1.14 -13.91
CA ARG A 182 8.85 -0.40 -12.84
C ARG A 182 9.96 0.50 -13.35
N GLN A 183 10.76 0.03 -14.33
CA GLN A 183 11.83 0.83 -14.91
C GLN A 183 11.28 2.04 -15.68
N GLU A 184 10.22 1.84 -16.46
CA GLU A 184 9.54 2.95 -17.17
C GLU A 184 8.93 3.95 -16.19
N LEU A 185 8.25 3.46 -15.14
CA LEU A 185 7.72 4.31 -14.09
C LEU A 185 8.82 5.16 -13.45
N THR A 186 9.96 4.55 -13.11
CA THR A 186 11.11 5.28 -12.53
C THR A 186 11.61 6.37 -13.48
N ARG A 187 11.72 6.07 -14.79
CA ARG A 187 12.12 7.06 -15.80
C ARG A 187 11.12 8.22 -15.93
N PHE A 188 9.83 7.88 -15.94
CA PHE A 188 8.75 8.88 -15.99
C PHE A 188 8.80 9.82 -14.77
N LEU A 189 8.93 9.26 -13.56
CA LEU A 189 9.01 10.04 -12.33
C LEU A 189 10.27 10.91 -12.29
N ARG A 190 11.40 10.40 -12.75
CA ARG A 190 12.64 11.17 -12.87
C ARG A 190 12.44 12.39 -13.75
N ALA A 191 11.90 12.22 -14.94
CA ALA A 191 11.64 13.31 -15.89
C ALA A 191 10.65 14.35 -15.32
N ALA A 192 9.68 13.92 -14.50
CA ALA A 192 8.71 14.81 -13.87
C ALA A 192 9.29 15.62 -12.71
N LEU A 193 10.23 15.04 -11.95
CA LEU A 193 10.72 15.59 -10.67
C LEU A 193 12.10 16.26 -10.77
N GLU A 194 12.85 16.01 -11.85
CA GLU A 194 14.14 16.70 -12.04
C GLU A 194 13.95 18.22 -12.07
N PRO A 195 14.80 19.00 -11.35
CA PRO A 195 14.78 20.44 -11.42
C PRO A 195 14.95 20.93 -12.87
N ALA A 196 14.24 21.99 -13.22
CA ALA A 196 14.48 22.66 -14.50
C ALA A 196 15.93 23.21 -14.52
N ARG A 197 16.66 22.92 -15.59
CA ARG A 197 18.01 23.45 -15.79
C ARG A 197 17.97 24.96 -16.06
#